data_432c9de34f785f99b9f334df31d86a93
#
_entry.id   432c9de34f785f99b9f334df31d86a93
#
_cell.length_a   1.000
_cell.length_b   1.000
_cell.length_c   1.000
_cell.angle_alpha   90.00
_cell.angle_beta   90.00
_cell.angle_gamma   90.00
#
_symmetry.space_group_name_H-M   'P 1'
#
loop_
_entity.id
_entity.type
_entity.pdbx_description
1 polymer ?
#
loop_
_entity_poly.entity_id
_entity_poly.type
_entity_poly.pdbx_seq_one_letter_code
_entity_poly.pdbx_strand_id
1 'polypeptide(L)'
;MTDPATQNPGARPVGFDVARGKLTYHPATATVEPALPSVPSRSRDDLAALVAAAGTTTSRWTVTSLDGGVGRSTVAVTLAGLLALGGGNVLLVDGNPSPWPSVAALVGVAPCAAVQALQDPRPWPEWIPKAGSGVFLLTGGAPGYPSLSGWDLQRLANLPGAVEFRHIITDWPAGTMPAVSIGYTLLVARSDAASLERVVQLLNAGVLDPSMITLVLNEATSIAGIDRRARTLTTALEGRVDQLVHLRRDKALAAQPYQPTRLAAATATALTQILTKGTHR
;
A
#
# COMPACT_ATOMS: atom_id res chain seq x y z
N MET A 1 -26.69 -9.00 -36.61
CA MET A 1 -27.43 -7.99 -35.81
C MET A 1 -27.21 -8.33 -34.38
N THR A 2 -26.20 -7.75 -33.75
CA THR A 2 -25.87 -7.90 -32.32
C THR A 2 -26.29 -6.63 -31.61
N ASP A 3 -27.11 -6.80 -30.62
CA ASP A 3 -27.79 -5.78 -29.82
C ASP A 3 -26.77 -4.94 -28.99
N PRO A 4 -26.76 -3.60 -29.10
CA PRO A 4 -25.87 -2.75 -28.34
C PRO A 4 -26.55 -2.22 -27.08
N ALA A 5 -27.03 -3.07 -26.22
CA ALA A 5 -27.68 -2.62 -25.00
C ALA A 5 -27.13 -3.32 -23.76
N THR A 6 -26.23 -2.67 -23.09
CA THR A 6 -26.23 -2.42 -21.64
C THR A 6 -24.95 -1.68 -21.24
N GLN A 7 -24.79 -0.49 -21.75
CA GLN A 7 -23.91 0.49 -21.09
C GLN A 7 -24.70 1.09 -19.93
N ASN A 8 -24.25 0.86 -18.73
CA ASN A 8 -24.76 1.47 -17.52
C ASN A 8 -24.47 3.00 -17.58
N PRO A 9 -25.47 3.88 -17.73
CA PRO A 9 -25.25 5.30 -18.02
C PRO A 9 -24.74 6.13 -16.82
N GLY A 10 -24.35 5.50 -15.71
CA GLY A 10 -23.90 6.18 -14.49
C GLY A 10 -22.42 6.03 -14.15
N ALA A 11 -21.68 5.14 -14.78
CA ALA A 11 -20.28 4.94 -14.47
C ALA A 11 -19.37 5.86 -15.30
N ARG A 12 -18.89 6.95 -14.71
CA ARG A 12 -17.81 7.72 -15.33
C ARG A 12 -16.49 6.96 -15.19
N PRO A 13 -15.73 6.75 -16.28
CA PRO A 13 -14.41 6.13 -16.18
C PRO A 13 -13.47 7.01 -15.35
N VAL A 14 -12.56 6.37 -14.61
CA VAL A 14 -11.43 7.08 -13.99
C VAL A 14 -10.61 7.68 -15.10
N GLY A 15 -10.43 8.99 -15.10
CA GLY A 15 -9.65 9.67 -16.11
C GLY A 15 -9.42 11.14 -15.78
N PHE A 16 -8.56 11.73 -16.57
CA PHE A 16 -8.36 13.17 -16.55
C PHE A 16 -9.09 13.79 -17.74
N ASP A 17 -9.90 14.79 -17.49
CA ASP A 17 -10.51 15.59 -18.53
C ASP A 17 -9.72 16.89 -18.70
N VAL A 18 -9.33 17.19 -19.96
CA VAL A 18 -8.62 18.42 -20.33
C VAL A 18 -9.57 19.31 -21.10
N ALA A 19 -10.47 19.95 -20.38
CA ALA A 19 -11.36 20.94 -20.98
C ALA A 19 -10.87 22.36 -20.68
N ARG A 20 -10.69 23.17 -21.72
CA ARG A 20 -10.35 24.61 -21.61
C ARG A 20 -9.06 24.88 -20.83
N GLY A 21 -8.02 24.05 -20.99
CA GLY A 21 -6.73 24.23 -20.32
C GLY A 21 -6.73 23.93 -18.81
N LYS A 22 -7.81 23.36 -18.28
CA LYS A 22 -7.91 22.93 -16.88
C LYS A 22 -7.98 21.41 -16.82
N LEU A 23 -7.04 20.83 -16.08
CA LEU A 23 -7.04 19.38 -15.79
C LEU A 23 -7.98 19.10 -14.63
N THR A 24 -8.95 18.22 -14.84
CA THR A 24 -9.88 17.79 -13.80
C THR A 24 -9.76 16.29 -13.60
N TYR A 25 -9.52 15.87 -12.37
CA TYR A 25 -9.49 14.46 -11.98
C TYR A 25 -10.90 13.96 -11.65
N HIS A 26 -11.31 12.87 -12.27
CA HIS A 26 -12.57 12.18 -12.00
C HIS A 26 -12.29 10.84 -11.30
N PRO A 27 -12.56 10.71 -10.00
CA PRO A 27 -12.50 9.42 -9.33
C PRO A 27 -13.61 8.49 -9.84
N ALA A 28 -13.35 7.19 -9.88
CA ALA A 28 -14.37 6.21 -10.25
C ALA A 28 -15.50 6.20 -9.23
N THR A 29 -16.69 6.58 -9.65
CA THR A 29 -17.92 6.44 -8.86
C THR A 29 -18.67 5.18 -9.28
N ALA A 30 -18.19 4.01 -8.91
CA ALA A 30 -18.91 2.76 -9.11
C ALA A 30 -19.37 2.22 -7.75
N THR A 31 -20.62 2.43 -7.42
CA THR A 31 -21.33 1.64 -6.40
C THR A 31 -21.73 0.32 -7.03
N VAL A 32 -20.87 -0.70 -6.93
CA VAL A 32 -21.23 -2.08 -7.25
C VAL A 32 -21.36 -2.82 -5.93
N GLU A 33 -22.59 -3.18 -5.55
CA GLU A 33 -22.81 -4.15 -4.46
C GLU A 33 -22.22 -5.52 -4.89
N PRO A 34 -21.31 -6.10 -4.11
CA PRO A 34 -20.69 -7.35 -4.48
C PRO A 34 -21.47 -8.55 -3.97
N ALA A 35 -21.76 -9.48 -4.87
CA ALA A 35 -22.05 -10.86 -4.49
C ALA A 35 -20.75 -11.50 -3.93
N LEU A 36 -20.77 -11.94 -2.68
CA LEU A 36 -19.64 -12.56 -1.99
C LEU A 36 -19.41 -13.99 -2.52
N PRO A 37 -18.22 -14.34 -3.02
CA PRO A 37 -17.90 -15.73 -3.29
C PRO A 37 -17.65 -16.47 -1.96
N SER A 38 -18.19 -17.69 -1.85
CA SER A 38 -17.98 -18.59 -0.71
C SER A 38 -16.54 -19.08 -0.66
N VAL A 39 -15.77 -18.66 0.34
CA VAL A 39 -14.39 -19.09 0.62
C VAL A 39 -14.34 -19.62 2.05
N PRO A 40 -13.52 -20.65 2.36
CA PRO A 40 -13.41 -21.22 3.71
C PRO A 40 -13.24 -20.15 4.78
N SER A 41 -14.07 -20.19 5.83
CA SER A 41 -14.30 -19.13 6.78
C SER A 41 -13.06 -18.73 7.61
N ARG A 42 -12.23 -19.68 8.03
CA ARG A 42 -11.17 -19.46 9.01
C ARG A 42 -10.18 -18.35 8.68
N SER A 43 -9.59 -18.33 7.52
CA SER A 43 -8.54 -17.33 7.20
C SER A 43 -9.05 -15.90 7.08
N ARG A 44 -10.34 -15.71 6.79
CA ARG A 44 -10.98 -14.38 6.77
C ARG A 44 -11.42 -13.94 8.16
N ASP A 45 -11.90 -14.88 8.97
CA ASP A 45 -12.29 -14.61 10.35
C ASP A 45 -11.05 -14.26 11.17
N ASP A 46 -9.92 -14.95 10.96
CA ASP A 46 -8.63 -14.65 11.57
C ASP A 46 -8.13 -13.26 11.16
N LEU A 47 -8.23 -12.91 9.86
CA LEU A 47 -7.88 -11.58 9.39
C LEU A 47 -8.80 -10.50 9.98
N ALA A 48 -10.10 -10.75 10.05
CA ALA A 48 -11.06 -9.81 10.64
C ALA A 48 -10.78 -9.58 12.13
N ALA A 49 -10.48 -10.65 12.87
CA ALA A 49 -10.12 -10.56 14.29
C ALA A 49 -8.83 -9.75 14.50
N LEU A 50 -7.80 -9.98 13.67
CA LEU A 50 -6.55 -9.22 13.72
C LEU A 50 -6.74 -7.76 13.34
N VAL A 51 -7.53 -7.49 12.32
CA VAL A 51 -7.88 -6.12 11.91
C VAL A 51 -8.59 -5.39 13.04
N ALA A 52 -9.54 -6.04 13.72
CA ALA A 52 -10.22 -5.48 14.88
C ALA A 52 -9.25 -5.20 16.05
N ALA A 53 -8.34 -6.14 16.33
CA ALA A 53 -7.31 -5.97 17.35
C ALA A 53 -6.34 -4.83 16.99
N ALA A 54 -5.91 -4.75 15.74
CA ALA A 54 -5.05 -3.66 15.26
C ALA A 54 -5.72 -2.29 15.40
N GLY A 55 -7.05 -2.20 15.27
CA GLY A 55 -7.80 -0.96 15.44
C GLY A 55 -7.65 -0.32 16.84
N THR A 56 -7.20 -1.05 17.84
CA THR A 56 -6.95 -0.55 19.20
C THR A 56 -5.50 -0.13 19.45
N THR A 57 -4.58 -0.44 18.56
CA THR A 57 -3.14 -0.14 18.68
C THR A 57 -2.73 1.01 17.78
N THR A 58 -1.52 1.53 18.00
CA THR A 58 -0.88 2.49 17.08
C THR A 58 0.24 1.80 16.34
N SER A 59 0.37 2.07 15.05
CA SER A 59 1.49 1.52 14.26
C SER A 59 1.98 2.47 13.18
N ARG A 60 3.26 2.31 12.86
CA ARG A 60 3.95 3.02 11.78
C ARG A 60 4.55 1.98 10.84
N TRP A 61 4.28 2.12 9.57
CA TRP A 61 4.69 1.17 8.54
C TRP A 61 5.42 1.90 7.43
N THR A 62 6.55 1.36 7.04
CA THR A 62 7.26 1.77 5.83
C THR A 62 7.16 0.64 4.82
N VAL A 63 6.55 0.89 3.68
CA VAL A 63 6.48 -0.07 2.57
C VAL A 63 7.45 0.42 1.52
N THR A 64 8.48 -0.36 1.24
CA THR A 64 9.56 0.02 0.31
C THR A 64 9.88 -1.10 -0.67
N SER A 65 10.66 -0.79 -1.70
CA SER A 65 11.13 -1.76 -2.69
C SER A 65 12.39 -1.27 -3.37
N LEU A 66 13.22 -2.20 -3.81
CA LEU A 66 14.40 -1.89 -4.64
C LEU A 66 14.02 -1.65 -6.10
N ASP A 67 12.93 -2.25 -6.54
CA ASP A 67 12.48 -2.22 -7.93
C ASP A 67 11.15 -1.49 -8.08
N GLY A 68 10.96 -0.85 -9.23
CA GLY A 68 9.65 -0.36 -9.66
C GLY A 68 8.73 -1.50 -10.12
N GLY A 69 7.41 -1.28 -10.03
CA GLY A 69 6.42 -2.22 -10.55
C GLY A 69 6.30 -3.56 -9.79
N VAL A 70 6.84 -3.67 -8.59
CA VAL A 70 6.75 -4.89 -7.77
C VAL A 70 5.47 -5.01 -6.95
N GLY A 71 4.54 -4.05 -7.08
CA GLY A 71 3.29 -4.03 -6.33
C GLY A 71 3.38 -3.39 -4.94
N ARG A 72 4.46 -2.66 -4.66
CA ARG A 72 4.67 -1.95 -3.40
C ARG A 72 3.46 -1.09 -3.00
N SER A 73 3.03 -0.18 -3.88
CA SER A 73 1.88 0.70 -3.63
C SER A 73 0.57 -0.08 -3.42
N THR A 74 0.40 -1.21 -4.11
CA THR A 74 -0.74 -2.12 -3.89
C THR A 74 -0.71 -2.70 -2.48
N VAL A 75 0.46 -3.12 -1.99
CA VAL A 75 0.63 -3.62 -0.61
C VAL A 75 0.33 -2.52 0.39
N ALA A 76 0.85 -1.31 0.18
CA ALA A 76 0.62 -0.16 1.06
C ALA A 76 -0.88 0.20 1.15
N VAL A 77 -1.56 0.30 0.02
CA VAL A 77 -3.01 0.59 -0.05
C VAL A 77 -3.83 -0.53 0.61
N THR A 78 -3.45 -1.79 0.38
CA THR A 78 -4.11 -2.95 0.98
C THR A 78 -4.01 -2.90 2.50
N LEU A 79 -2.81 -2.68 3.02
CA LEU A 79 -2.57 -2.57 4.46
C LEU A 79 -3.36 -1.41 5.07
N ALA A 80 -3.33 -0.23 4.44
CA ALA A 80 -4.07 0.93 4.88
C ALA A 80 -5.59 0.66 4.93
N GLY A 81 -6.14 0.04 3.89
CA GLY A 81 -7.56 -0.30 3.84
C GLY A 81 -7.97 -1.30 4.92
N LEU A 82 -7.14 -2.32 5.21
CA LEU A 82 -7.40 -3.28 6.27
C LEU A 82 -7.38 -2.62 7.66
N LEU A 83 -6.37 -1.80 7.95
CA LEU A 83 -6.28 -1.10 9.23
C LEU A 83 -7.43 -0.11 9.44
N ALA A 84 -7.91 0.54 8.36
CA ALA A 84 -9.07 1.42 8.41
C ALA A 84 -10.38 0.65 8.73
N LEU A 85 -10.52 -0.58 8.25
CA LEU A 85 -11.65 -1.46 8.62
C LEU A 85 -11.68 -1.78 10.12
N GLY A 86 -10.54 -1.78 10.80
CA GLY A 86 -10.43 -1.93 12.24
C GLY A 86 -10.92 -0.71 13.04
N GLY A 87 -11.39 0.35 12.38
CA GLY A 87 -11.93 1.54 13.01
C GLY A 87 -10.90 2.58 13.45
N GLY A 88 -9.62 2.40 13.10
CA GLY A 88 -8.56 3.38 13.35
C GLY A 88 -8.55 4.48 12.27
N ASN A 89 -8.17 5.71 12.65
CA ASN A 89 -7.77 6.71 11.65
C ASN A 89 -6.45 6.27 11.00
N VAL A 90 -6.44 6.10 9.69
CA VAL A 90 -5.28 5.63 8.93
C VAL A 90 -4.84 6.71 7.95
N LEU A 91 -3.57 7.10 8.04
CA LEU A 91 -2.93 7.97 7.06
C LEU A 91 -2.06 7.11 6.14
N LEU A 92 -2.31 7.21 4.86
CA LEU A 92 -1.44 6.69 3.80
C LEU A 92 -0.67 7.87 3.20
N VAL A 93 0.66 7.79 3.23
CA VAL A 93 1.55 8.76 2.60
C VAL A 93 2.15 8.11 1.37
N ASP A 94 1.75 8.55 0.18
CA ASP A 94 2.39 8.16 -1.08
C ASP A 94 3.67 8.98 -1.28
N GLY A 95 4.82 8.38 -1.08
CA GLY A 95 6.12 9.02 -1.26
C GLY A 95 6.55 9.19 -2.71
N ASN A 96 5.74 8.73 -3.68
CA ASN A 96 6.06 8.89 -5.09
C ASN A 96 6.09 10.39 -5.47
N PRO A 97 7.20 10.89 -6.02
CA PRO A 97 7.33 12.30 -6.40
C PRO A 97 6.52 12.67 -7.67
N SER A 98 5.88 11.71 -8.31
CA SER A 98 5.07 11.98 -9.52
C SER A 98 3.94 12.96 -9.23
N PRO A 99 3.73 13.98 -10.07
CA PRO A 99 2.54 14.83 -9.98
C PRO A 99 1.23 14.09 -10.26
N TRP A 100 1.31 12.86 -10.78
CA TRP A 100 0.19 11.97 -11.06
C TRP A 100 0.29 10.69 -10.21
N PRO A 101 -0.02 10.77 -8.91
CA PRO A 101 0.17 9.64 -8.00
C PRO A 101 -0.84 8.53 -8.29
N SER A 102 -0.33 7.32 -8.56
CA SER A 102 -1.17 6.14 -8.82
C SER A 102 -1.94 5.68 -7.58
N VAL A 103 -1.42 5.95 -6.39
CA VAL A 103 -2.08 5.62 -5.12
C VAL A 103 -3.40 6.36 -4.97
N ALA A 104 -3.49 7.63 -5.39
CA ALA A 104 -4.72 8.39 -5.36
C ALA A 104 -5.83 7.73 -6.19
N ALA A 105 -5.49 7.18 -7.36
CA ALA A 105 -6.42 6.40 -8.17
C ALA A 105 -6.83 5.08 -7.50
N LEU A 106 -5.87 4.38 -6.86
CA LEU A 106 -6.13 3.13 -6.13
C LEU A 106 -7.06 3.31 -4.94
N VAL A 107 -6.95 4.42 -4.21
CA VAL A 107 -7.84 4.74 -3.07
C VAL A 107 -9.11 5.46 -3.47
N GLY A 108 -9.19 6.00 -4.68
CA GLY A 108 -10.38 6.68 -5.20
C GLY A 108 -10.58 8.09 -4.62
N VAL A 109 -9.49 8.84 -4.35
CA VAL A 109 -9.55 10.23 -3.88
C VAL A 109 -8.68 11.14 -4.73
N ALA A 110 -8.93 12.44 -4.66
CA ALA A 110 -8.07 13.43 -5.30
C ALA A 110 -6.68 13.49 -4.62
N PRO A 111 -5.60 13.73 -5.38
CA PRO A 111 -4.28 13.98 -4.82
C PRO A 111 -4.29 15.17 -3.85
N CYS A 112 -3.63 15.01 -2.70
CA CYS A 112 -3.43 16.06 -1.72
C CYS A 112 -1.93 16.17 -1.42
N ALA A 113 -1.31 17.29 -1.80
CA ALA A 113 0.14 17.43 -1.70
C ALA A 113 0.61 17.40 -0.24
N ALA A 114 1.44 16.43 0.09
CA ALA A 114 1.97 16.26 1.45
C ALA A 114 2.83 17.44 1.90
N VAL A 115 3.39 18.22 0.97
CA VAL A 115 4.10 19.47 1.31
C VAL A 115 3.19 20.48 2.03
N GLN A 116 1.88 20.46 1.80
CA GLN A 116 0.93 21.31 2.53
C GLN A 116 0.87 20.92 4.01
N ALA A 117 0.96 19.64 4.33
CA ALA A 117 0.94 19.15 5.70
C ALA A 117 2.18 19.61 6.51
N LEU A 118 3.29 19.92 5.84
CA LEU A 118 4.48 20.47 6.49
C LEU A 118 4.28 21.94 6.93
N GLN A 119 3.30 22.63 6.38
CA GLN A 119 3.12 24.08 6.53
C GLN A 119 1.77 24.44 7.17
N ASP A 120 0.76 23.59 7.05
CA ASP A 120 -0.60 23.86 7.53
C ASP A 120 -0.75 23.47 9.02
N PRO A 121 -1.05 24.43 9.91
CA PRO A 121 -1.20 24.16 11.35
C PRO A 121 -2.53 23.52 11.73
N ARG A 122 -3.49 23.43 10.81
CA ARG A 122 -4.80 22.84 11.08
C ARG A 122 -4.70 21.35 11.38
N PRO A 123 -5.63 20.77 12.17
CA PRO A 123 -5.73 19.34 12.34
C PRO A 123 -5.87 18.62 10.99
N TRP A 124 -4.98 17.66 10.72
CA TRP A 124 -4.93 17.01 9.41
C TRP A 124 -6.23 16.30 9.00
N PRO A 125 -6.98 15.63 9.89
CA PRO A 125 -8.24 15.00 9.49
C PRO A 125 -9.31 15.96 8.98
N GLU A 126 -9.20 17.27 9.24
CA GLU A 126 -10.18 18.27 8.81
C GLU A 126 -10.06 18.62 7.32
N TRP A 127 -8.88 18.49 6.74
CA TRP A 127 -8.63 18.93 5.37
C TRP A 127 -7.98 17.88 4.45
N ILE A 128 -7.36 16.82 5.00
CA ILE A 128 -6.81 15.74 4.18
C ILE A 128 -7.96 14.92 3.62
N PRO A 129 -7.97 14.62 2.30
CA PRO A 129 -9.00 13.80 1.68
C PRO A 129 -9.09 12.41 2.31
N LYS A 130 -10.31 11.99 2.62
CA LYS A 130 -10.64 10.68 3.17
C LYS A 130 -11.34 9.83 2.13
N ALA A 131 -10.82 8.65 1.84
CA ALA A 131 -11.46 7.66 0.98
C ALA A 131 -12.70 7.04 1.64
N GLY A 132 -13.60 6.49 0.84
CA GLY A 132 -14.74 5.72 1.35
C GLY A 132 -14.34 4.51 2.21
N SER A 133 -13.11 4.01 2.04
CA SER A 133 -12.50 2.98 2.91
C SER A 133 -12.10 3.46 4.30
N GLY A 134 -12.15 4.76 4.58
CA GLY A 134 -11.67 5.35 5.84
C GLY A 134 -10.21 5.77 5.85
N VAL A 135 -9.48 5.59 4.76
CA VAL A 135 -8.07 5.97 4.61
C VAL A 135 -7.95 7.44 4.23
N PHE A 136 -7.13 8.20 4.95
CA PHE A 136 -6.71 9.54 4.58
C PHE A 136 -5.47 9.45 3.70
N LEU A 137 -5.35 10.28 2.66
CA LEU A 137 -4.25 10.23 1.71
C LEU A 137 -3.51 11.55 1.59
N LEU A 138 -2.20 11.50 1.80
CA LEU A 138 -1.24 12.52 1.38
C LEU A 138 -0.39 11.96 0.23
N THR A 139 -0.10 12.80 -0.77
CA THR A 139 0.71 12.42 -1.94
C THR A 139 2.01 13.21 -1.96
N GLY A 140 3.13 12.55 -2.18
CA GLY A 140 4.46 13.16 -2.25
C GLY A 140 4.64 14.13 -3.41
N GLY A 141 3.84 13.93 -4.48
CA GLY A 141 3.68 14.86 -5.59
C GLY A 141 2.21 15.18 -5.83
N ALA A 142 1.91 16.38 -6.32
CA ALA A 142 0.61 16.75 -6.84
C ALA A 142 0.79 17.88 -7.88
N PRO A 143 -0.15 18.03 -8.85
CA PRO A 143 -0.05 19.10 -9.83
C PRO A 143 0.07 20.48 -9.17
N GLY A 144 1.10 21.24 -9.55
CA GLY A 144 1.32 22.59 -9.03
C GLY A 144 2.07 22.67 -7.69
N TYR A 145 2.48 21.54 -7.11
CA TYR A 145 3.23 21.48 -5.86
C TYR A 145 4.60 20.84 -6.06
N PRO A 146 5.64 21.27 -5.29
CA PRO A 146 6.92 20.58 -5.30
C PRO A 146 6.79 19.19 -4.70
N SER A 147 7.60 18.26 -5.20
CA SER A 147 7.69 16.91 -4.64
C SER A 147 8.42 16.92 -3.31
N LEU A 148 8.03 16.01 -2.39
CA LEU A 148 8.73 15.79 -1.14
C LEU A 148 10.07 15.09 -1.34
N SER A 149 11.05 15.49 -0.54
CA SER A 149 12.27 14.71 -0.37
C SER A 149 12.06 13.52 0.57
N GLY A 150 12.99 12.56 0.56
CA GLY A 150 12.97 11.46 1.53
C GLY A 150 13.04 11.95 2.99
N TRP A 151 13.73 13.03 3.25
CA TRP A 151 13.79 13.69 4.56
C TRP A 151 12.42 14.23 4.99
N ASP A 152 11.70 14.88 4.09
CA ASP A 152 10.36 15.40 4.38
C ASP A 152 9.37 14.27 4.67
N LEU A 153 9.47 13.14 3.94
CA LEU A 153 8.65 11.95 4.22
C LEU A 153 8.88 11.41 5.64
N GLN A 154 10.13 11.39 6.11
CA GLN A 154 10.43 10.99 7.48
C GLN A 154 9.89 12.00 8.50
N ARG A 155 9.96 13.29 8.21
CA ARG A 155 9.42 14.33 9.08
C ARG A 155 7.91 14.23 9.24
N LEU A 156 7.17 13.95 8.15
CA LEU A 156 5.70 13.85 8.18
C LEU A 156 5.20 12.90 9.28
N ALA A 157 5.83 11.74 9.44
CA ALA A 157 5.41 10.75 10.43
C ALA A 157 5.58 11.21 11.89
N ASN A 158 6.37 12.26 12.11
CA ASN A 158 6.70 12.80 13.44
C ASN A 158 6.09 14.18 13.71
N LEU A 159 5.32 14.74 12.78
CA LEU A 159 4.67 16.03 12.99
C LEU A 159 3.49 15.92 13.96
N PRO A 160 3.14 17.02 14.65
CA PRO A 160 1.97 17.03 15.56
C PRO A 160 0.68 16.54 14.91
N GLY A 161 0.42 16.89 13.64
CA GLY A 161 -0.76 16.40 12.90
C GLY A 161 -0.78 14.89 12.70
N ALA A 162 0.37 14.22 12.76
CA ALA A 162 0.47 12.77 12.63
C ALA A 162 -0.07 12.01 13.84
N VAL A 163 -0.16 12.62 15.02
CA VAL A 163 -0.68 11.98 16.26
C VAL A 163 -2.18 11.71 16.18
N GLU A 164 -2.90 12.39 15.30
CA GLU A 164 -4.33 12.17 15.05
C GLU A 164 -4.61 10.82 14.37
N PHE A 165 -3.57 10.18 13.82
CA PHE A 165 -3.68 8.91 13.13
C PHE A 165 -3.11 7.78 13.97
N ARG A 166 -3.92 6.74 14.19
CA ARG A 166 -3.47 5.50 14.84
C ARG A 166 -2.44 4.78 13.99
N HIS A 167 -2.68 4.73 12.69
CA HIS A 167 -1.78 4.05 11.76
C HIS A 167 -1.28 5.04 10.72
N ILE A 168 0.02 5.02 10.47
CA ILE A 168 0.63 5.73 9.34
C ILE A 168 1.36 4.70 8.49
N ILE A 169 1.01 4.66 7.22
CA ILE A 169 1.66 3.83 6.22
C ILE A 169 2.35 4.76 5.22
N THR A 170 3.66 4.65 5.10
CA THR A 170 4.43 5.38 4.09
C THR A 170 4.79 4.44 2.95
N ASP A 171 4.23 4.69 1.78
CA ASP A 171 4.64 4.06 0.51
C ASP A 171 5.91 4.75 0.02
N TRP A 172 7.07 4.21 0.40
CA TRP A 172 8.38 4.81 0.16
C TRP A 172 8.80 4.66 -1.31
N PRO A 173 9.41 5.68 -1.96
CA PRO A 173 9.79 5.60 -3.37
C PRO A 173 10.67 4.39 -3.70
N ALA A 174 10.44 3.77 -4.86
CA ALA A 174 11.24 2.63 -5.30
C ALA A 174 12.72 3.01 -5.51
N GLY A 175 13.62 2.09 -5.20
CA GLY A 175 15.06 2.30 -5.36
C GLY A 175 15.70 3.22 -4.32
N THR A 176 14.93 3.70 -3.36
CA THR A 176 15.42 4.49 -2.25
C THR A 176 15.05 3.83 -0.92
N MET A 177 15.87 4.04 0.11
CA MET A 177 15.64 3.49 1.44
C MET A 177 15.49 4.60 2.46
N PRO A 178 14.61 4.44 3.46
CA PRO A 178 14.55 5.38 4.57
C PRO A 178 15.89 5.36 5.31
N ALA A 179 16.40 6.53 5.68
CA ALA A 179 17.64 6.63 6.47
C ALA A 179 17.48 6.04 7.88
N VAL A 180 16.26 6.09 8.41
CA VAL A 180 15.87 5.47 9.69
C VAL A 180 14.56 4.76 9.48
N SER A 181 14.49 3.50 9.89
CA SER A 181 13.23 2.74 9.91
C SER A 181 12.33 3.28 11.03
N ILE A 182 11.15 3.76 10.66
CA ILE A 182 10.14 4.19 11.63
C ILE A 182 9.10 3.08 11.71
N GLY A 183 9.11 2.32 12.79
CA GLY A 183 8.19 1.20 12.99
C GLY A 183 8.54 -0.03 12.15
N TYR A 184 7.53 -0.63 11.51
CA TYR A 184 7.68 -1.87 10.74
C TYR A 184 8.06 -1.58 9.30
N THR A 185 9.04 -2.30 8.77
CA THR A 185 9.46 -2.19 7.37
C THR A 185 9.00 -3.40 6.58
N LEU A 186 8.18 -3.14 5.55
CA LEU A 186 7.80 -4.12 4.54
C LEU A 186 8.67 -3.87 3.30
N LEU A 187 9.58 -4.79 3.02
CA LEU A 187 10.39 -4.78 1.79
C LEU A 187 9.69 -5.64 0.74
N VAL A 188 9.12 -5.02 -0.28
CA VAL A 188 8.40 -5.73 -1.34
C VAL A 188 9.36 -6.04 -2.49
N ALA A 189 9.43 -7.29 -2.89
CA ALA A 189 10.26 -7.76 -3.98
C ALA A 189 9.50 -8.72 -4.88
N ARG A 190 9.94 -8.89 -6.13
CA ARG A 190 9.48 -9.99 -6.97
C ARG A 190 10.15 -11.29 -6.55
N SER A 191 9.50 -12.42 -6.84
CA SER A 191 10.04 -13.76 -6.57
C SER A 191 11.00 -14.26 -7.66
N ASP A 192 11.58 -13.37 -8.49
CA ASP A 192 12.62 -13.70 -9.46
C ASP A 192 14.05 -13.54 -8.89
N ALA A 193 15.00 -14.26 -9.46
CA ALA A 193 16.37 -14.28 -8.97
C ALA A 193 17.03 -12.89 -8.95
N ALA A 194 16.78 -12.05 -9.95
CA ALA A 194 17.39 -10.73 -10.04
C ALA A 194 16.90 -9.78 -8.94
N SER A 195 15.60 -9.82 -8.61
CA SER A 195 15.04 -9.03 -7.51
C SER A 195 15.55 -9.53 -6.16
N LEU A 196 15.61 -10.85 -5.95
CA LEU A 196 16.09 -11.46 -4.70
C LEU A 196 17.59 -11.21 -4.48
N GLU A 197 18.42 -11.19 -5.53
CA GLU A 197 19.84 -10.83 -5.43
C GLU A 197 20.04 -9.41 -4.93
N ARG A 198 19.24 -8.46 -5.42
CA ARG A 198 19.28 -7.08 -4.92
C ARG A 198 18.91 -7.00 -3.43
N VAL A 199 17.92 -7.80 -2.99
CA VAL A 199 17.59 -7.89 -1.56
C VAL A 199 18.80 -8.43 -0.76
N VAL A 200 19.46 -9.50 -1.23
CA VAL A 200 20.66 -10.03 -0.59
C VAL A 200 21.77 -8.97 -0.52
N GLN A 201 22.00 -8.24 -1.61
CA GLN A 201 22.99 -7.16 -1.64
C GLN A 201 22.64 -6.04 -0.63
N LEU A 202 21.39 -5.63 -0.54
CA LEU A 202 20.91 -4.65 0.43
C LEU A 202 21.19 -5.09 1.87
N LEU A 203 20.86 -6.35 2.20
CA LEU A 203 21.08 -6.90 3.54
C LEU A 203 22.58 -7.03 3.85
N ASN A 204 23.41 -7.38 2.84
CA ASN A 204 24.88 -7.44 3.00
C ASN A 204 25.49 -6.05 3.21
N ALA A 205 24.89 -5.02 2.63
CA ALA A 205 25.36 -3.63 2.81
C ALA A 205 25.03 -3.06 4.21
N GLY A 206 24.22 -3.75 5.02
CA GLY A 206 23.85 -3.31 6.38
C GLY A 206 23.04 -2.02 6.43
N VAL A 207 22.36 -1.66 5.34
CA VAL A 207 21.56 -0.41 5.26
C VAL A 207 20.31 -0.48 6.13
N LEU A 208 19.74 -1.67 6.28
CA LEU A 208 18.57 -1.93 7.12
C LEU A 208 18.89 -3.04 8.12
N ASP A 209 18.33 -2.95 9.32
CA ASP A 209 18.39 -4.05 10.29
C ASP A 209 17.47 -5.20 9.82
N PRO A 210 18.03 -6.36 9.47
CA PRO A 210 17.24 -7.50 8.99
C PRO A 210 16.17 -7.97 9.96
N SER A 211 16.38 -7.80 11.27
CA SER A 211 15.43 -8.19 12.32
C SER A 211 14.17 -7.31 12.35
N MET A 212 14.17 -6.21 11.61
CA MET A 212 13.05 -5.27 11.50
C MET A 212 12.33 -5.36 10.15
N ILE A 213 12.75 -6.31 9.29
CA ILE A 213 12.24 -6.42 7.91
C ILE A 213 11.29 -7.61 7.80
N THR A 214 10.06 -7.33 7.36
CA THR A 214 9.20 -8.34 6.73
C THR A 214 9.41 -8.28 5.22
N LEU A 215 9.99 -9.33 4.64
CA LEU A 215 10.15 -9.45 3.19
C LEU A 215 8.86 -10.00 2.57
N VAL A 216 8.23 -9.21 1.71
CA VAL A 216 7.01 -9.59 0.99
C VAL A 216 7.40 -9.97 -0.45
N LEU A 217 7.33 -11.26 -0.77
CA LEU A 217 7.54 -11.75 -2.14
C LEU A 217 6.24 -11.69 -2.92
N ASN A 218 6.14 -10.74 -3.85
CA ASN A 218 4.98 -10.60 -4.70
C ASN A 218 5.10 -11.49 -5.95
N GLU A 219 4.36 -12.58 -5.95
CA GLU A 219 4.32 -13.57 -7.04
C GLU A 219 3.48 -13.09 -8.25
N ALA A 220 2.67 -12.04 -8.09
CA ALA A 220 1.81 -11.54 -9.16
C ALA A 220 2.59 -10.99 -10.36
N THR A 221 3.81 -10.54 -10.13
CA THR A 221 4.69 -9.94 -11.14
C THR A 221 5.76 -10.92 -11.66
N SER A 222 5.83 -12.16 -11.11
CA SER A 222 6.78 -13.13 -11.60
C SER A 222 6.32 -13.77 -12.91
N ILE A 223 7.21 -13.81 -13.88
CA ILE A 223 7.07 -14.52 -15.14
C ILE A 223 7.20 -16.02 -14.84
N ALA A 224 6.31 -16.81 -15.37
CA ALA A 224 6.14 -18.24 -15.20
C ALA A 224 7.36 -19.05 -14.69
N GLY A 225 7.21 -19.61 -13.47
CA GLY A 225 8.12 -20.58 -12.89
C GLY A 225 9.24 -19.96 -12.04
N ILE A 226 9.25 -20.31 -10.75
CA ILE A 226 10.38 -19.98 -9.88
C ILE A 226 11.56 -20.84 -10.33
N ASP A 227 12.60 -20.21 -10.86
CA ASP A 227 13.81 -20.92 -11.25
C ASP A 227 14.56 -21.48 -10.00
N ARG A 228 15.49 -22.40 -10.22
CA ARG A 228 16.26 -23.03 -9.13
C ARG A 228 17.03 -21.98 -8.30
N ARG A 229 17.56 -20.94 -8.96
CA ARG A 229 18.33 -19.87 -8.32
C ARG A 229 17.42 -19.00 -7.41
N ALA A 230 16.25 -18.63 -7.88
CA ALA A 230 15.28 -17.91 -7.06
C ALA A 230 14.87 -18.70 -5.80
N ARG A 231 14.65 -20.02 -5.91
CA ARG A 231 14.37 -20.88 -4.75
C ARG A 231 15.51 -20.89 -3.73
N THR A 232 16.75 -21.06 -4.19
CA THR A 232 17.93 -21.03 -3.31
C THR A 232 18.05 -19.69 -2.58
N LEU A 233 17.82 -18.57 -3.28
CA LEU A 233 17.86 -17.24 -2.68
C LEU A 233 16.73 -17.03 -1.69
N THR A 234 15.51 -17.49 -1.98
CA THR A 234 14.36 -17.44 -1.05
C THR A 234 14.70 -18.16 0.26
N THR A 235 15.18 -19.41 0.16
CA THR A 235 15.59 -20.19 1.35
C THR A 235 16.71 -19.49 2.14
N ALA A 236 17.68 -18.88 1.45
CA ALA A 236 18.74 -18.13 2.12
C ALA A 236 18.21 -16.86 2.84
N LEU A 237 17.15 -16.24 2.31
CA LEU A 237 16.53 -15.04 2.88
C LEU A 237 15.61 -15.36 4.07
N GLU A 238 14.94 -16.53 4.09
CA GLU A 238 14.08 -16.97 5.21
C GLU A 238 14.79 -16.92 6.57
N GLY A 239 16.10 -17.25 6.60
CA GLY A 239 16.90 -17.20 7.84
C GLY A 239 17.56 -15.85 8.14
N ARG A 240 17.35 -14.83 7.29
CA ARG A 240 18.05 -13.55 7.37
C ARG A 240 17.16 -12.35 7.66
N VAL A 241 15.89 -12.46 7.44
CA VAL A 241 14.89 -11.41 7.71
C VAL A 241 14.00 -11.86 8.88
N ASP A 242 13.36 -10.92 9.55
CA ASP A 242 12.45 -11.23 10.65
C ASP A 242 11.30 -12.13 10.19
N GLN A 243 10.77 -11.85 9.00
CA GLN A 243 9.70 -12.64 8.40
C GLN A 243 9.77 -12.61 6.88
N LEU A 244 9.42 -13.72 6.23
CA LEU A 244 9.23 -13.82 4.79
C LEU A 244 7.77 -14.22 4.51
N VAL A 245 7.09 -13.44 3.67
CA VAL A 245 5.67 -13.63 3.33
C VAL A 245 5.51 -13.73 1.82
N HIS A 246 4.82 -14.77 1.37
CA HIS A 246 4.49 -14.96 -0.04
C HIS A 246 3.11 -14.35 -0.35
N LEU A 247 3.10 -13.30 -1.17
CA LEU A 247 1.88 -12.68 -1.67
C LEU A 247 1.57 -13.20 -3.08
N ARG A 248 0.63 -14.13 -3.18
CA ARG A 248 0.22 -14.72 -4.45
C ARG A 248 -0.59 -13.76 -5.29
N ARG A 249 -0.65 -14.05 -6.59
CA ARG A 249 -1.49 -13.29 -7.52
C ARG A 249 -2.95 -13.34 -7.07
N ASP A 250 -3.52 -12.18 -6.81
CA ASP A 250 -4.91 -12.00 -6.43
C ASP A 250 -5.56 -10.94 -7.30
N LYS A 251 -6.65 -11.31 -7.96
CA LYS A 251 -7.41 -10.39 -8.82
C LYS A 251 -8.00 -9.22 -8.01
N ALA A 252 -8.34 -9.46 -6.75
CA ALA A 252 -8.89 -8.42 -5.88
C ALA A 252 -7.85 -7.32 -5.56
N LEU A 253 -6.55 -7.67 -5.47
CA LEU A 253 -5.48 -6.68 -5.32
C LEU A 253 -5.25 -5.85 -6.59
N ALA A 254 -5.58 -6.39 -7.75
CA ALA A 254 -5.44 -5.70 -9.03
C ALA A 254 -6.68 -4.86 -9.39
N ALA A 255 -7.81 -5.04 -8.70
CA ALA A 255 -9.05 -4.33 -8.97
C ALA A 255 -8.98 -2.88 -8.47
N GLN A 256 -9.51 -1.95 -9.26
CA GLN A 256 -9.62 -0.54 -8.91
C GLN A 256 -11.10 -0.10 -8.94
N PRO A 257 -11.61 0.64 -7.93
CA PRO A 257 -10.97 0.91 -6.66
C PRO A 257 -10.82 -0.36 -5.80
N TYR A 258 -9.81 -0.36 -4.93
CA TYR A 258 -9.48 -1.50 -4.09
C TYR A 258 -10.61 -1.91 -3.13
N GLN A 259 -10.95 -3.20 -3.09
CA GLN A 259 -12.01 -3.76 -2.23
C GLN A 259 -11.46 -4.93 -1.37
N PRO A 260 -11.15 -4.68 -0.08
CA PRO A 260 -10.52 -5.69 0.79
C PRO A 260 -11.37 -6.95 1.01
N THR A 261 -12.69 -6.82 0.91
CA THR A 261 -13.64 -7.95 1.12
C THR A 261 -13.57 -9.06 0.07
N ARG A 262 -12.88 -8.80 -1.06
CA ARG A 262 -12.74 -9.74 -2.19
C ARG A 262 -11.44 -10.54 -2.20
N LEU A 263 -10.60 -10.40 -1.18
CA LEU A 263 -9.31 -11.09 -1.11
C LEU A 263 -9.45 -12.61 -1.16
N ALA A 264 -8.55 -13.26 -1.89
CA ALA A 264 -8.39 -14.71 -1.85
C ALA A 264 -7.87 -15.17 -0.47
N ALA A 265 -8.16 -16.42 -0.08
CA ALA A 265 -7.75 -16.97 1.20
C ALA A 265 -6.23 -16.89 1.42
N ALA A 266 -5.45 -17.22 0.38
CA ALA A 266 -3.98 -17.14 0.46
C ALA A 266 -3.47 -15.71 0.71
N THR A 267 -4.11 -14.72 0.08
CA THR A 267 -3.83 -13.30 0.30
C THR A 267 -4.21 -12.87 1.71
N ALA A 268 -5.39 -13.30 2.19
CA ALA A 268 -5.81 -13.04 3.56
C ALA A 268 -4.81 -13.62 4.58
N THR A 269 -4.35 -14.86 4.38
CA THR A 269 -3.31 -15.48 5.22
C THR A 269 -2.01 -14.67 5.21
N ALA A 270 -1.53 -14.26 4.04
CA ALA A 270 -0.31 -13.45 3.92
C ALA A 270 -0.44 -12.11 4.66
N LEU A 271 -1.57 -11.43 4.52
CA LEU A 271 -1.84 -10.17 5.21
C LEU A 271 -2.01 -10.35 6.71
N THR A 272 -2.61 -11.46 7.15
CA THR A 272 -2.66 -11.86 8.56
C THR A 272 -1.25 -11.98 9.14
N GLN A 273 -0.34 -12.66 8.47
CA GLN A 273 1.06 -12.77 8.88
C GLN A 273 1.73 -11.40 9.03
N ILE A 274 1.53 -10.51 8.07
CA ILE A 274 2.05 -9.13 8.13
C ILE A 274 1.51 -8.39 9.35
N LEU A 275 0.18 -8.38 9.55
CA LEU A 275 -0.48 -7.64 10.62
C LEU A 275 -0.14 -8.18 12.01
N THR A 276 0.06 -9.49 12.17
CA THR A 276 0.43 -10.10 13.46
C THR A 276 1.69 -9.47 14.04
N LYS A 277 2.67 -9.10 13.22
CA LYS A 277 3.87 -8.40 13.67
C LYS A 277 3.58 -7.00 14.22
N GLY A 278 2.63 -6.29 13.61
CA GLY A 278 2.25 -4.93 14.02
C GLY A 278 1.45 -4.86 15.32
N THR A 279 0.90 -5.98 15.80
CA THR A 279 0.05 -6.01 17.00
C THR A 279 0.77 -6.52 18.25
N HIS A 280 1.98 -7.07 18.14
CA HIS A 280 2.70 -7.73 19.24
C HIS A 280 3.87 -6.91 19.83
N ARG A 281 4.00 -5.61 19.53
CA ARG A 281 5.03 -4.75 20.13
C ARG A 281 4.45 -3.54 20.83
#